data_ecf4c6aec0b1307ebd674c3c2c1c9fc0
#
_entry.id   ecf4c6aec0b1307ebd674c3c2c1c9fc0
#
_cell.length_a   1.000
_cell.length_b   1.000
_cell.length_c   1.000
_cell.angle_alpha   90.00
_cell.angle_beta   90.00
_cell.angle_gamma   90.00
#
_symmetry.space_group_name_H-M   'P 1'
#
loop_
_entity.id
_entity.type
_entity.pdbx_description
1 polymer ?
#
loop_
_entity_poly.entity_id
_entity_poly.type
_entity_poly.pdbx_seq_one_letter_code
_entity_poly.pdbx_strand_id
1 'polypeptide(L)'
;TDNNFVGRGISGQTTSHMVVRFRQDVVDLHPKYVVILAGTNDIALNNGYIALEDVFGNIVSMCEIAKANKIKPVICSVLPCKHYGWRPEVKKPGEEIVKLNAMLQDYAKKNKITYVDYHSAMKDNENGLPKSLAYDGCHPTIEGYKIMEEIVLKVLK
;
A
#
# COMPACT_ATOMS: atom_id res chain seq x y z
N THR A 1 -14.17 12.00 16.09
CA THR A 1 -13.28 10.96 16.65
C THR A 1 -11.88 11.51 16.70
N ASP A 2 -11.33 11.64 17.91
CA ASP A 2 -9.95 12.13 18.15
C ASP A 2 -8.92 11.06 17.77
N ASN A 3 -8.96 10.62 16.52
CA ASN A 3 -7.93 9.76 15.98
C ASN A 3 -6.79 10.64 15.47
N ASN A 4 -5.68 10.66 16.19
CA ASN A 4 -4.46 11.36 15.80
C ASN A 4 -3.77 10.63 14.62
N PHE A 5 -4.36 10.74 13.41
CA PHE A 5 -3.74 10.25 12.19
C PHE A 5 -2.90 11.35 11.56
N VAL A 6 -1.68 10.99 11.16
CA VAL A 6 -0.78 11.87 10.41
C VAL A 6 -0.57 11.30 9.02
N GLY A 7 -1.05 12.00 8.00
CA GLY A 7 -0.83 11.64 6.60
C GLY A 7 0.61 11.94 6.18
N ARG A 8 1.36 10.91 5.74
CA ARG A 8 2.73 11.04 5.24
C ARG A 8 2.87 10.59 3.79
N GLY A 9 1.74 10.33 3.11
CA GLY A 9 1.73 9.99 1.67
C GLY A 9 2.17 11.18 0.80
N ILE A 10 2.98 10.91 -0.22
CA ILE A 10 3.39 11.88 -1.24
C ILE A 10 3.06 11.28 -2.60
N SER A 11 2.28 12.01 -3.40
CA SER A 11 1.84 11.56 -4.71
C SER A 11 3.02 11.18 -5.61
N GLY A 12 2.88 10.08 -6.35
CA GLY A 12 3.87 9.61 -7.33
C GLY A 12 5.10 8.92 -6.74
N GLN A 13 5.31 8.95 -5.42
CA GLN A 13 6.48 8.31 -4.80
C GLN A 13 6.37 6.78 -4.79
N THR A 14 7.52 6.14 -5.01
CA THR A 14 7.72 4.68 -4.98
C THR A 14 8.20 4.21 -3.62
N THR A 15 8.24 2.90 -3.41
CA THR A 15 8.74 2.29 -2.17
C THR A 15 10.18 2.72 -1.85
N SER A 16 11.04 2.90 -2.84
CA SER A 16 12.42 3.38 -2.65
C SER A 16 12.45 4.77 -2.01
N HIS A 17 11.59 5.70 -2.46
CA HIS A 17 11.47 7.02 -1.85
C HIS A 17 10.96 6.94 -0.41
N MET A 18 10.01 6.03 -0.14
CA MET A 18 9.43 5.86 1.19
C MET A 18 10.46 5.32 2.19
N VAL A 19 11.32 4.37 1.80
CA VAL A 19 12.40 3.86 2.66
C VAL A 19 13.37 4.98 3.05
N VAL A 20 13.80 5.82 2.10
CA VAL A 20 14.78 6.89 2.34
C VAL A 20 14.25 7.91 3.37
N ARG A 21 12.97 8.26 3.31
CA ARG A 21 12.37 9.24 4.23
C ARG A 21 11.72 8.63 5.47
N PHE A 22 11.75 7.30 5.61
CA PHE A 22 10.99 6.59 6.65
C PHE A 22 11.38 7.02 8.07
N ARG A 23 12.64 7.35 8.30
CA ARG A 23 13.09 7.84 9.62
C ARG A 23 12.37 9.14 9.99
N GLN A 24 12.47 10.15 9.14
CA GLN A 24 11.89 11.49 9.42
C GLN A 24 10.36 11.45 9.47
N ASP A 25 9.75 10.65 8.59
CA ASP A 25 8.31 10.64 8.41
C ASP A 25 7.57 9.69 9.37
N VAL A 26 8.28 8.72 9.94
CA VAL A 26 7.67 7.71 10.81
C VAL A 26 8.42 7.57 12.13
N VAL A 27 9.72 7.24 12.09
CA VAL A 27 10.45 6.90 13.31
C VAL A 27 10.51 8.07 14.28
N ASP A 28 10.86 9.26 13.79
CA ASP A 28 11.04 10.47 14.61
C ASP A 28 9.70 11.02 15.17
N LEU A 29 8.57 10.55 14.62
CA LEU A 29 7.23 10.92 15.11
C LEU A 29 6.73 9.99 16.22
N HIS A 30 7.42 8.89 16.48
CA HIS A 30 7.10 7.90 17.51
C HIS A 30 5.63 7.43 17.54
N PRO A 31 5.01 7.05 16.39
CA PRO A 31 3.63 6.62 16.37
C PRO A 31 3.46 5.23 16.99
N LYS A 32 2.26 4.92 17.46
CA LYS A 32 1.92 3.55 17.90
C LYS A 32 1.90 2.57 16.75
N TYR A 33 1.38 3.01 15.59
CA TYR A 33 1.27 2.22 14.37
C TYR A 33 1.79 2.99 13.17
N VAL A 34 2.31 2.28 12.17
CA VAL A 34 2.50 2.79 10.82
C VAL A 34 1.72 1.93 9.84
N VAL A 35 0.82 2.57 9.07
CA VAL A 35 0.05 1.91 8.01
C VAL A 35 0.78 2.13 6.69
N ILE A 36 1.21 1.02 6.05
CA ILE A 36 2.01 1.03 4.83
C ILE A 36 1.13 0.54 3.68
N LEU A 37 0.76 1.46 2.78
CA LEU A 37 0.11 1.20 1.51
C LEU A 37 1.02 1.71 0.41
N ALA A 38 1.70 0.80 -0.29
CA ALA A 38 2.75 1.12 -1.25
C ALA A 38 2.89 0.05 -2.33
N GLY A 39 3.47 0.40 -3.49
CA GLY A 39 3.75 -0.52 -4.59
C GLY A 39 3.07 -0.14 -5.91
N THR A 40 1.95 0.57 -5.89
CA THR A 40 1.26 1.04 -7.10
C THR A 40 2.18 1.84 -8.02
N ASN A 41 2.89 2.82 -7.47
CA ASN A 41 3.78 3.69 -8.25
C ASN A 41 5.04 2.98 -8.74
N ASP A 42 5.48 1.95 -8.03
CA ASP A 42 6.57 1.07 -8.46
C ASP A 42 6.14 0.27 -9.70
N ILE A 43 4.99 -0.41 -9.63
CA ILE A 43 4.40 -1.18 -10.74
C ILE A 43 4.07 -0.25 -11.93
N ALA A 44 3.66 1.00 -11.66
CA ALA A 44 3.45 2.03 -12.67
C ALA A 44 4.75 2.59 -13.25
N LEU A 45 5.93 2.13 -12.83
CA LEU A 45 7.26 2.57 -13.30
C LEU A 45 7.50 4.08 -13.12
N ASN A 46 6.91 4.69 -12.09
CA ASN A 46 7.01 6.14 -11.88
C ASN A 46 8.46 6.64 -11.66
N ASN A 47 9.33 5.76 -11.18
CA ASN A 47 10.76 6.04 -11.00
C ASN A 47 11.64 5.05 -11.79
N GLY A 48 11.18 4.63 -12.98
CA GLY A 48 11.83 3.61 -13.77
C GLY A 48 11.51 2.19 -13.32
N TYR A 49 12.14 1.20 -13.98
CA TYR A 49 11.93 -0.20 -13.69
C TYR A 49 12.55 -0.58 -12.33
N ILE A 50 11.81 -1.36 -11.58
CA ILE A 50 12.25 -2.03 -10.35
C ILE A 50 11.66 -3.45 -10.34
N ALA A 51 12.44 -4.45 -9.93
CA ALA A 51 11.91 -5.80 -9.79
C ALA A 51 10.88 -5.89 -8.66
N LEU A 52 9.88 -6.75 -8.82
CA LEU A 52 8.80 -6.88 -7.84
C LEU A 52 9.32 -7.34 -6.47
N GLU A 53 10.36 -8.16 -6.48
CA GLU A 53 11.08 -8.62 -5.30
C GLU A 53 11.75 -7.47 -4.54
N ASP A 54 12.25 -6.46 -5.24
CA ASP A 54 12.85 -5.27 -4.63
C ASP A 54 11.78 -4.33 -4.05
N VAL A 55 10.62 -4.20 -4.72
CA VAL A 55 9.45 -3.50 -4.16
C VAL A 55 9.03 -4.15 -2.84
N PHE A 56 8.91 -5.47 -2.85
CA PHE A 56 8.62 -6.25 -1.65
C PHE A 56 9.71 -6.05 -0.58
N GLY A 57 10.98 -6.13 -0.94
CA GLY A 57 12.12 -5.90 -0.04
C GLY A 57 12.11 -4.53 0.62
N ASN A 58 11.72 -3.48 -0.11
CA ASN A 58 11.56 -2.14 0.42
C ASN A 58 10.45 -2.08 1.48
N ILE A 59 9.32 -2.74 1.26
CA ILE A 59 8.22 -2.80 2.24
C ILE A 59 8.64 -3.60 3.48
N VAL A 60 9.34 -4.72 3.29
CA VAL A 60 9.95 -5.49 4.40
C VAL A 60 10.88 -4.61 5.23
N SER A 61 11.78 -3.88 4.59
CA SER A 61 12.71 -2.95 5.26
C SER A 61 11.99 -1.92 6.11
N MET A 62 10.92 -1.31 5.59
CA MET A 62 10.10 -0.37 6.36
C MET A 62 9.47 -1.03 7.59
N CYS A 63 8.98 -2.27 7.47
CA CYS A 63 8.43 -3.03 8.59
C CYS A 63 9.49 -3.35 9.65
N GLU A 64 10.69 -3.73 9.24
CA GLU A 64 11.81 -4.03 10.13
C GLU A 64 12.28 -2.78 10.87
N ILE A 65 12.43 -1.65 10.16
CA ILE A 65 12.76 -0.36 10.78
C ILE A 65 11.69 0.04 11.80
N ALA A 66 10.41 -0.11 11.47
CA ALA A 66 9.32 0.19 12.39
C ALA A 66 9.42 -0.66 13.67
N LYS A 67 9.56 -1.99 13.53
CA LYS A 67 9.69 -2.91 14.65
C LYS A 67 10.90 -2.61 15.53
N ALA A 68 12.06 -2.32 14.93
CA ALA A 68 13.28 -1.96 15.64
C ALA A 68 13.09 -0.70 16.51
N ASN A 69 12.16 0.18 16.13
CA ASN A 69 11.82 1.40 16.86
C ASN A 69 10.52 1.28 17.68
N LYS A 70 10.05 0.03 17.96
CA LYS A 70 8.85 -0.26 18.77
C LYS A 70 7.54 0.27 18.16
N ILE A 71 7.52 0.52 16.85
CA ILE A 71 6.35 0.92 16.09
C ILE A 71 5.72 -0.34 15.48
N LYS A 72 4.40 -0.48 15.58
CA LYS A 72 3.68 -1.63 15.02
C LYS A 72 3.39 -1.40 13.53
N PRO A 73 4.03 -2.11 12.59
CA PRO A 73 3.67 -2.00 11.19
C PRO A 73 2.33 -2.67 10.90
N VAL A 74 1.57 -2.08 10.00
CA VAL A 74 0.35 -2.62 9.39
C VAL A 74 0.56 -2.57 7.88
N ILE A 75 0.57 -3.73 7.24
CA ILE A 75 0.75 -3.85 5.79
C ILE A 75 -0.62 -3.85 5.14
N CYS A 76 -0.83 -2.99 4.15
CA CYS A 76 -2.03 -2.99 3.32
C CYS A 76 -1.74 -3.64 1.98
N SER A 77 -2.71 -4.38 1.45
CA SER A 77 -2.65 -4.80 0.06
C SER A 77 -2.66 -3.59 -0.87
N VAL A 78 -1.92 -3.66 -1.96
CA VAL A 78 -2.03 -2.71 -3.08
C VAL A 78 -3.44 -2.80 -3.64
N LEU A 79 -4.04 -1.65 -3.92
CA LEU A 79 -5.39 -1.57 -4.46
C LEU A 79 -5.49 -2.22 -5.85
N PRO A 80 -6.67 -2.76 -6.23
CA PRO A 80 -6.88 -3.28 -7.56
C PRO A 80 -6.68 -2.20 -8.62
N CYS A 81 -6.02 -2.54 -9.74
CA CYS A 81 -5.89 -1.64 -10.88
C CYS A 81 -5.70 -2.43 -12.17
N LYS A 82 -6.53 -2.16 -13.20
CA LYS A 82 -6.44 -2.82 -14.52
C LYS A 82 -5.46 -2.14 -15.45
N HIS A 83 -5.34 -0.83 -15.34
CA HIS A 83 -4.47 -0.01 -16.20
C HIS A 83 -4.15 1.31 -15.51
N TYR A 84 -2.99 1.83 -15.82
CA TYR A 84 -2.60 3.17 -15.43
C TYR A 84 -2.80 4.14 -16.60
N GLY A 85 -3.75 5.07 -16.49
CA GLY A 85 -4.05 6.03 -17.55
C GLY A 85 -2.84 6.88 -17.98
N TRP A 86 -1.93 7.15 -17.06
CA TRP A 86 -0.69 7.91 -17.27
C TRP A 86 0.51 7.04 -17.71
N ARG A 87 0.36 5.71 -17.75
CA ARG A 87 1.40 4.73 -18.13
C ARG A 87 0.80 3.62 -19.00
N PRO A 88 0.33 3.95 -20.21
CA PRO A 88 -0.34 2.96 -21.08
C PRO A 88 0.58 1.84 -21.56
N GLU A 89 1.90 2.04 -21.46
CA GLU A 89 2.90 1.01 -21.76
C GLU A 89 2.96 -0.10 -20.71
N VAL A 90 2.54 0.15 -19.47
CA VAL A 90 2.46 -0.88 -18.43
C VAL A 90 1.26 -1.77 -18.71
N LYS A 91 1.55 -2.98 -19.15
CA LYS A 91 0.52 -3.96 -19.46
C LYS A 91 0.17 -4.81 -18.24
N LYS A 92 -1.12 -5.03 -18.02
CA LYS A 92 -1.66 -5.94 -16.99
C LYS A 92 -1.12 -5.66 -15.57
N PRO A 93 -1.15 -4.43 -15.06
CA PRO A 93 -0.65 -4.13 -13.72
C PRO A 93 -1.36 -4.95 -12.63
N GLY A 94 -2.62 -5.34 -12.84
CA GLY A 94 -3.37 -6.18 -11.91
C GLY A 94 -2.72 -7.53 -11.62
N GLU A 95 -2.02 -8.13 -12.61
CA GLU A 95 -1.30 -9.39 -12.38
C GLU A 95 -0.10 -9.20 -11.43
N GLU A 96 0.66 -8.11 -11.61
CA GLU A 96 1.78 -7.77 -10.73
C GLU A 96 1.30 -7.36 -9.32
N ILE A 97 0.18 -6.64 -9.23
CA ILE A 97 -0.46 -6.31 -7.96
C ILE A 97 -0.83 -7.57 -7.17
N VAL A 98 -1.46 -8.55 -7.83
CA VAL A 98 -1.84 -9.82 -7.19
C VAL A 98 -0.61 -10.58 -6.68
N LYS A 99 0.49 -10.63 -7.46
CA LYS A 99 1.74 -11.27 -7.05
C LYS A 99 2.34 -10.56 -5.82
N LEU A 100 2.46 -9.24 -5.86
CA LEU A 100 2.99 -8.47 -4.73
C LEU A 100 2.12 -8.65 -3.47
N ASN A 101 0.80 -8.60 -3.61
CA ASN A 101 -0.11 -8.81 -2.49
C ASN A 101 0.03 -10.20 -1.86
N ALA A 102 0.25 -11.24 -2.68
CA ALA A 102 0.51 -12.59 -2.16
C ALA A 102 1.81 -12.65 -1.34
N MET A 103 2.90 -12.01 -1.83
CA MET A 103 4.17 -11.93 -1.10
C MET A 103 4.02 -11.17 0.22
N LEU A 104 3.30 -10.05 0.20
CA LEU A 104 3.05 -9.22 1.40
C LEU A 104 2.20 -9.96 2.44
N GLN A 105 1.16 -10.66 2.00
CA GLN A 105 0.28 -11.43 2.88
C GLN A 105 1.03 -12.58 3.55
N ASP A 106 1.83 -13.32 2.78
CA ASP A 106 2.67 -14.42 3.30
C ASP A 106 3.70 -13.91 4.33
N TYR A 107 4.39 -12.82 4.00
CA TYR A 107 5.33 -12.17 4.92
C TYR A 107 4.66 -11.71 6.21
N ALA A 108 3.51 -11.04 6.10
CA ALA A 108 2.74 -10.56 7.25
C ALA A 108 2.34 -11.72 8.16
N LYS A 109 1.84 -12.83 7.58
CA LYS A 109 1.47 -14.05 8.32
C LYS A 109 2.67 -14.65 9.05
N LYS A 110 3.80 -14.85 8.36
CA LYS A 110 5.02 -15.44 8.94
C LYS A 110 5.61 -14.59 10.07
N ASN A 111 5.50 -13.28 9.97
CA ASN A 111 6.08 -12.32 10.91
C ASN A 111 5.09 -11.76 11.94
N LYS A 112 3.86 -12.28 11.99
CA LYS A 112 2.77 -11.83 12.88
C LYS A 112 2.51 -10.32 12.78
N ILE A 113 2.57 -9.79 11.55
CA ILE A 113 2.23 -8.41 11.22
C ILE A 113 0.77 -8.36 10.80
N THR A 114 0.05 -7.33 11.21
CA THR A 114 -1.32 -7.10 10.76
C THR A 114 -1.34 -6.83 9.26
N TYR A 115 -2.17 -7.57 8.52
CA TYR A 115 -2.42 -7.38 7.09
C TYR A 115 -3.83 -6.87 6.86
N VAL A 116 -3.96 -5.82 6.07
CA VAL A 116 -5.24 -5.21 5.69
C VAL A 116 -5.50 -5.49 4.22
N ASP A 117 -6.51 -6.30 3.93
CA ASP A 117 -6.85 -6.72 2.57
C ASP A 117 -7.89 -5.78 1.92
N TYR A 118 -7.44 -4.63 1.44
CA TYR A 118 -8.27 -3.75 0.63
C TYR A 118 -8.58 -4.34 -0.74
N HIS A 119 -7.60 -5.08 -1.33
CA HIS A 119 -7.72 -5.62 -2.68
C HIS A 119 -8.95 -6.51 -2.83
N SER A 120 -9.09 -7.51 -1.95
CA SER A 120 -10.22 -8.43 -2.01
C SER A 120 -11.56 -7.77 -1.73
N ALA A 121 -11.57 -6.72 -0.89
CA ALA A 121 -12.79 -6.00 -0.54
C ALA A 121 -13.27 -5.03 -1.64
N MET A 122 -12.37 -4.57 -2.52
CA MET A 122 -12.66 -3.47 -3.45
C MET A 122 -12.59 -3.86 -4.92
N LYS A 123 -12.05 -5.04 -5.25
CA LYS A 123 -11.89 -5.48 -6.64
C LYS A 123 -13.20 -5.85 -7.31
N ASP A 124 -13.25 -5.61 -8.62
CA ASP A 124 -14.24 -6.22 -9.50
C ASP A 124 -13.79 -7.62 -9.98
N ASN A 125 -14.58 -8.24 -10.89
CA ASN A 125 -14.31 -9.57 -11.42
C ASN A 125 -13.04 -9.66 -12.30
N GLU A 126 -12.43 -8.52 -12.64
CA GLU A 126 -11.23 -8.44 -13.49
C GLU A 126 -10.02 -7.89 -12.71
N ASN A 127 -10.05 -7.91 -11.39
CA ASN A 127 -9.02 -7.35 -10.49
C ASN A 127 -8.76 -5.85 -10.69
N GLY A 128 -9.79 -5.09 -11.03
CA GLY A 128 -9.72 -3.64 -11.09
C GLY A 128 -10.61 -2.97 -10.05
N LEU A 129 -10.46 -1.67 -9.87
CA LEU A 129 -11.42 -0.88 -9.11
C LEU A 129 -12.64 -0.56 -9.99
N PRO A 130 -13.86 -0.82 -9.53
CA PRO A 130 -15.06 -0.42 -10.25
C PRO A 130 -15.16 1.11 -10.31
N LYS A 131 -15.84 1.65 -11.33
CA LYS A 131 -15.99 3.10 -11.55
C LYS A 131 -16.62 3.84 -10.37
N SER A 132 -17.45 3.19 -9.58
CA SER A 132 -18.03 3.75 -8.36
C SER A 132 -16.99 4.02 -7.27
N LEU A 133 -15.90 3.27 -7.27
CA LEU A 133 -14.82 3.39 -6.28
C LEU A 133 -13.57 4.12 -6.81
N ALA A 134 -13.40 4.23 -8.14
CA ALA A 134 -12.29 4.95 -8.75
C ALA A 134 -12.66 5.39 -10.18
N TYR A 135 -12.76 6.70 -10.45
CA TYR A 135 -13.14 7.20 -11.78
C TYR A 135 -12.09 6.89 -12.86
N ASP A 136 -10.83 6.91 -12.50
CA ASP A 136 -9.70 6.60 -13.39
C ASP A 136 -9.23 5.15 -13.29
N GLY A 137 -9.91 4.33 -12.47
CA GLY A 137 -9.58 2.92 -12.25
C GLY A 137 -8.39 2.67 -11.33
N CYS A 138 -7.83 3.72 -10.68
CA CYS A 138 -6.66 3.61 -9.81
C CYS A 138 -6.82 4.39 -8.48
N HIS A 139 -7.23 5.66 -8.56
CA HIS A 139 -7.34 6.52 -7.38
C HIS A 139 -8.74 6.43 -6.77
N PRO A 140 -8.86 6.06 -5.48
CA PRO A 140 -10.16 5.91 -4.84
C PRO A 140 -10.97 7.20 -4.81
N THR A 141 -12.29 7.07 -5.04
CA THR A 141 -13.28 8.11 -4.75
C THR A 141 -13.49 8.24 -3.25
N ILE A 142 -14.30 9.22 -2.82
CA ILE A 142 -14.74 9.34 -1.42
C ILE A 142 -15.37 8.03 -0.93
N GLU A 143 -16.18 7.38 -1.75
CA GLU A 143 -16.80 6.10 -1.40
C GLU A 143 -15.76 4.98 -1.28
N GLY A 144 -14.75 4.96 -2.14
CA GLY A 144 -13.61 4.05 -2.01
C GLY A 144 -12.84 4.26 -0.70
N TYR A 145 -12.58 5.51 -0.33
CA TYR A 145 -11.91 5.82 0.94
C TYR A 145 -12.75 5.46 2.17
N LYS A 146 -14.07 5.60 2.14
CA LYS A 146 -14.94 5.15 3.24
C LYS A 146 -14.79 3.66 3.51
N ILE A 147 -14.78 2.85 2.44
CA ILE A 147 -14.55 1.40 2.56
C ILE A 147 -13.19 1.11 3.19
N MET A 148 -12.14 1.80 2.71
CA MET A 148 -10.78 1.64 3.25
C MET A 148 -10.72 2.02 4.74
N GLU A 149 -11.35 3.13 5.13
CA GLU A 149 -11.42 3.58 6.52
C GLU A 149 -12.09 2.54 7.41
N GLU A 150 -13.27 2.04 7.01
CA GLU A 150 -13.98 1.01 7.77
C GLU A 150 -13.13 -0.26 7.99
N ILE A 151 -12.34 -0.66 7.00
CA ILE A 151 -11.50 -1.85 7.08
C ILE A 151 -10.31 -1.61 8.01
N VAL A 152 -9.58 -0.50 7.84
CA VAL A 152 -8.37 -0.24 8.63
C VAL A 152 -8.68 0.07 10.09
N LEU A 153 -9.77 0.75 10.39
CA LEU A 153 -10.15 1.06 11.77
C LEU A 153 -10.50 -0.19 12.60
N LYS A 154 -10.88 -1.30 11.96
CA LYS A 154 -11.11 -2.57 12.66
C LYS A 154 -9.84 -3.17 13.25
N VAL A 155 -8.67 -2.82 12.72
CA VAL A 155 -7.37 -3.38 13.14
C VAL A 155 -6.52 -2.42 13.96
N LEU A 156 -6.82 -1.12 13.94
CA LEU A 156 -6.12 -0.07 14.71
C LEU A 156 -6.81 0.14 16.08
N LYS A 157 -6.74 -0.84 16.96
CA LYS A 157 -7.32 -0.76 18.31
C LYS A 157 -6.27 -0.61 19.40
#